data_89e6e2ff6888042679fcca4569dfca7a
#
_entry.id   89e6e2ff6888042679fcca4569dfca7a
#
_cell.length_a   1.000
_cell.length_b   1.000
_cell.length_c   1.000
_cell.angle_alpha   90.00
_cell.angle_beta   90.00
_cell.angle_gamma   90.00
#
_symmetry.space_group_name_H-M   'P 1'
#
loop_
_entity.id
_entity.type
_entity.pdbx_description
1 polymer ?
#
loop_
_entity_poly.entity_id
_entity_poly.type
_entity_poly.pdbx_seq_one_letter_code
_entity_poly.pdbx_strand_id
1 'polypeptide(L)'
;MSLRRKFVAGVVLSMLLSLPAFAAQDTVLSAADRTAIVQTLVAKMNANYIEPAVAERVGRAIAAKNASGGYTAATSVQAFSDALSTDLRELSRDKHFSATFYEGFRERSGATELPSRARIEELREQTTRRGFDIEKIERLPGNVGYIELRGFGGAEFVGPAYTAALSLMAGTDALILDLRRNGGGSPASVAYWMSHFFQIGDQRHLIDIYNRPDNTTRQFWTVPTVALRYDKPVYVLTSARTFSGGEDCAYGFQAQKRGTLVGEITGGGSNPIGWYSLGHDMIVSIPTSRTTNAVTKTNWEHVGVKPDIAVPAAQALQTAHAAILRNLVASAKDDTERTQLQRVLAMVEKGETEKPVYTLRGER
;
A
#
# COMPACT_ATOMS: atom_id res chain seq x y z
N MET A 1 -54.49 -20.96 -47.42
CA MET A 1 -53.92 -19.58 -47.45
C MET A 1 -52.87 -19.45 -46.41
N SER A 2 -51.61 -19.50 -46.85
CA SER A 2 -50.41 -19.53 -46.01
C SER A 2 -49.81 -18.14 -45.96
N LEU A 3 -49.75 -17.52 -44.77
CA LEU A 3 -49.07 -16.25 -44.56
C LEU A 3 -47.62 -16.55 -44.07
N ARG A 4 -46.66 -16.36 -44.95
CA ARG A 4 -45.23 -16.38 -44.65
C ARG A 4 -44.87 -15.04 -43.92
N ARG A 5 -44.49 -15.11 -42.66
CA ARG A 5 -43.85 -13.99 -41.96
C ARG A 5 -42.36 -13.98 -42.32
N LYS A 6 -41.93 -12.88 -42.95
CA LYS A 6 -40.55 -12.58 -43.21
C LYS A 6 -39.90 -12.02 -41.93
N PHE A 7 -38.91 -12.72 -41.40
CA PHE A 7 -38.02 -12.17 -40.37
C PHE A 7 -37.01 -11.25 -41.04
N VAL A 8 -37.06 -9.96 -40.68
CA VAL A 8 -36.00 -9.00 -41.01
C VAL A 8 -34.97 -9.04 -39.90
N ALA A 9 -33.78 -9.59 -40.19
CA ALA A 9 -32.65 -9.56 -39.28
C ALA A 9 -32.02 -8.15 -39.31
N GLY A 10 -32.29 -7.37 -38.27
CA GLY A 10 -31.59 -6.10 -38.04
C GLY A 10 -30.18 -6.35 -37.53
N VAL A 11 -29.19 -6.10 -38.38
CA VAL A 11 -27.77 -6.05 -37.95
C VAL A 11 -27.58 -4.77 -37.16
N VAL A 12 -27.45 -4.89 -35.84
CA VAL A 12 -27.00 -3.78 -34.97
C VAL A 12 -25.49 -3.70 -35.10
N LEU A 13 -25.02 -2.77 -35.91
CA LEU A 13 -23.61 -2.41 -36.03
C LEU A 13 -23.21 -1.61 -34.76
N SER A 14 -22.64 -2.30 -33.79
CA SER A 14 -22.05 -1.66 -32.60
C SER A 14 -20.81 -0.89 -33.01
N MET A 15 -20.94 0.42 -33.23
CA MET A 15 -19.81 1.34 -33.31
C MET A 15 -19.15 1.37 -31.93
N LEU A 16 -18.08 0.60 -31.76
CA LEU A 16 -17.08 0.83 -30.71
C LEU A 16 -16.41 2.18 -31.01
N LEU A 17 -16.90 3.23 -30.35
CA LEU A 17 -16.16 4.47 -30.22
C LEU A 17 -14.90 4.17 -29.41
N SER A 18 -13.82 3.85 -30.11
CA SER A 18 -12.47 3.92 -29.57
C SER A 18 -12.19 5.38 -29.24
N LEU A 19 -12.30 5.75 -27.96
CA LEU A 19 -11.71 6.97 -27.46
C LEU A 19 -10.22 6.93 -27.81
N PRO A 20 -9.67 7.98 -28.46
CA PRO A 20 -8.23 8.01 -28.67
C PRO A 20 -7.58 8.00 -27.29
N ALA A 21 -6.85 6.94 -26.98
CA ALA A 21 -5.84 7.00 -25.96
C ALA A 21 -4.90 8.13 -26.42
N PHE A 22 -4.91 9.27 -25.75
CA PHE A 22 -3.82 10.24 -25.85
C PHE A 22 -2.57 9.49 -25.37
N ALA A 23 -1.86 8.86 -26.30
CA ALA A 23 -0.47 8.52 -26.09
C ALA A 23 0.20 9.87 -25.84
N ALA A 24 0.59 10.15 -24.58
CA ALA A 24 1.51 11.22 -24.29
C ALA A 24 2.65 11.06 -25.28
N GLN A 25 2.88 12.07 -26.14
CA GLN A 25 3.94 12.01 -27.13
C GLN A 25 5.22 11.85 -26.34
N ASP A 26 5.84 10.66 -26.44
CA ASP A 26 7.04 10.33 -25.67
C ASP A 26 8.16 11.25 -26.18
N THR A 27 8.48 12.27 -25.38
CA THR A 27 9.43 13.32 -25.73
C THR A 27 10.81 12.72 -25.98
N VAL A 28 11.37 12.98 -27.15
CA VAL A 28 12.72 12.52 -27.53
C VAL A 28 13.76 13.30 -26.75
N LEU A 29 14.72 12.60 -26.15
CA LEU A 29 15.84 13.18 -25.41
C LEU A 29 17.12 13.15 -26.27
N SER A 30 17.77 14.30 -26.42
CA SER A 30 19.12 14.39 -26.98
C SER A 30 20.18 13.86 -25.96
N ALA A 31 21.39 13.64 -26.41
CA ALA A 31 22.51 13.32 -25.52
C ALA A 31 22.78 14.42 -24.50
N ALA A 32 22.58 15.69 -24.88
CA ALA A 32 22.73 16.83 -23.99
C ALA A 32 21.67 16.84 -22.89
N ASP A 33 20.40 16.54 -23.25
CA ASP A 33 19.29 16.45 -22.29
C ASP A 33 19.55 15.35 -21.25
N ARG A 34 19.95 14.15 -21.69
CA ARG A 34 20.30 13.06 -20.78
C ARG A 34 21.43 13.45 -19.82
N THR A 35 22.44 14.16 -20.32
CA THR A 35 23.54 14.64 -19.50
C THR A 35 23.07 15.64 -18.45
N ALA A 36 22.24 16.61 -18.82
CA ALA A 36 21.66 17.58 -17.90
C ALA A 36 20.78 16.92 -16.82
N ILE A 37 19.94 15.95 -17.22
CA ILE A 37 19.10 15.17 -16.31
C ILE A 37 19.97 14.41 -15.30
N VAL A 38 21.03 13.72 -15.75
CA VAL A 38 21.94 12.97 -14.88
C VAL A 38 22.66 13.90 -13.90
N GLN A 39 23.14 15.08 -14.36
CA GLN A 39 23.76 16.06 -13.49
C GLN A 39 22.80 16.55 -12.39
N THR A 40 21.56 16.84 -12.77
CA THR A 40 20.50 17.24 -11.83
C THR A 40 20.19 16.13 -10.85
N LEU A 41 20.04 14.88 -11.32
CA LEU A 41 19.80 13.70 -10.47
C LEU A 41 20.91 13.54 -9.42
N VAL A 42 22.17 13.57 -9.85
CA VAL A 42 23.32 13.44 -8.94
C VAL A 42 23.35 14.54 -7.89
N ALA A 43 23.10 15.79 -8.28
CA ALA A 43 23.01 16.92 -7.35
C ALA A 43 21.87 16.72 -6.33
N LYS A 44 20.65 16.34 -6.79
CA LYS A 44 19.50 16.09 -5.93
C LYS A 44 19.74 14.93 -4.97
N MET A 45 20.35 13.83 -5.44
CA MET A 45 20.69 12.68 -4.59
C MET A 45 21.69 13.05 -3.50
N ASN A 46 22.79 13.75 -3.84
CA ASN A 46 23.80 14.16 -2.87
C ASN A 46 23.23 15.09 -1.79
N ALA A 47 22.32 15.97 -2.18
CA ALA A 47 21.68 16.89 -1.25
C ALA A 47 20.65 16.20 -0.32
N ASN A 48 19.91 15.21 -0.82
CA ASN A 48 18.67 14.80 -0.18
C ASN A 48 18.62 13.33 0.27
N TYR A 49 19.35 12.40 -0.36
CA TYR A 49 19.25 10.98 -0.03
C TYR A 49 19.73 10.71 1.40
N ILE A 50 18.97 9.90 2.12
CA ILE A 50 19.19 9.62 3.55
C ILE A 50 20.56 8.97 3.84
N GLU A 51 21.19 8.32 2.85
CA GLU A 51 22.49 7.68 2.95
C GLU A 51 23.52 8.41 2.05
N PRO A 52 24.27 9.46 2.54
CA PRO A 52 25.12 10.30 1.72
C PRO A 52 26.23 9.53 0.98
N ALA A 53 26.88 8.58 1.63
CA ALA A 53 27.93 7.78 1.01
C ALA A 53 27.41 6.89 -0.14
N VAL A 54 26.16 6.41 -0.03
CA VAL A 54 25.50 5.68 -1.11
C VAL A 54 25.13 6.65 -2.25
N ALA A 55 24.63 7.85 -1.94
CA ALA A 55 24.32 8.87 -2.94
C ALA A 55 25.54 9.18 -3.82
N GLU A 56 26.70 9.44 -3.22
CA GLU A 56 27.94 9.70 -3.94
C GLU A 56 28.37 8.52 -4.82
N ARG A 57 28.33 7.29 -4.31
CA ARG A 57 28.70 6.09 -5.04
C ARG A 57 27.78 5.84 -6.23
N VAL A 58 26.48 5.90 -6.02
CA VAL A 58 25.46 5.69 -7.06
C VAL A 58 25.51 6.81 -8.09
N GLY A 59 25.65 8.06 -7.65
CA GLY A 59 25.76 9.23 -8.53
C GLY A 59 26.95 9.12 -9.47
N ARG A 60 28.14 8.74 -8.95
CA ARG A 60 29.34 8.51 -9.79
C ARG A 60 29.11 7.39 -10.80
N ALA A 61 28.47 6.27 -10.42
CA ALA A 61 28.23 5.16 -11.32
C ALA A 61 27.27 5.54 -12.45
N ILE A 62 26.18 6.25 -12.16
CA ILE A 62 25.21 6.71 -13.17
C ILE A 62 25.85 7.74 -14.10
N ALA A 63 26.63 8.68 -13.58
CA ALA A 63 27.34 9.67 -14.38
C ALA A 63 28.36 9.01 -15.33
N ALA A 64 29.14 8.04 -14.85
CA ALA A 64 30.09 7.27 -15.66
C ALA A 64 29.38 6.43 -16.75
N LYS A 65 28.27 5.78 -16.44
CA LYS A 65 27.44 5.04 -17.40
C LYS A 65 26.90 5.98 -18.49
N ASN A 66 26.44 7.17 -18.13
CA ASN A 66 25.98 8.16 -19.11
C ASN A 66 27.13 8.62 -20.03
N ALA A 67 28.30 8.96 -19.45
CA ALA A 67 29.46 9.42 -20.20
C ALA A 67 30.00 8.36 -21.17
N SER A 68 29.90 7.07 -20.84
CA SER A 68 30.31 5.96 -21.72
C SER A 68 29.22 5.56 -22.75
N GLY A 69 28.11 6.29 -22.83
CA GLY A 69 27.02 5.98 -23.78
C GLY A 69 26.08 4.87 -23.32
N GLY A 70 26.14 4.45 -22.06
CA GLY A 70 25.30 3.34 -21.54
C GLY A 70 23.80 3.61 -21.55
N TYR A 71 23.36 4.85 -21.81
CA TYR A 71 21.96 5.21 -22.00
C TYR A 71 21.59 5.62 -23.41
N THR A 72 22.46 5.39 -24.41
CA THR A 72 22.26 5.86 -25.80
C THR A 72 20.96 5.27 -26.41
N ALA A 73 20.62 4.04 -26.04
CA ALA A 73 19.40 3.36 -26.51
C ALA A 73 18.12 3.94 -25.91
N ALA A 74 18.20 4.63 -24.77
CA ALA A 74 17.07 5.27 -24.11
C ALA A 74 16.81 6.66 -24.72
N THR A 75 16.16 6.70 -25.86
CA THR A 75 15.96 7.93 -26.63
C THR A 75 14.75 8.76 -26.22
N SER A 76 13.82 8.18 -25.43
CA SER A 76 12.64 8.87 -24.96
C SER A 76 12.66 9.08 -23.43
N VAL A 77 11.85 10.04 -22.95
CA VAL A 77 11.68 10.31 -21.51
C VAL A 77 11.29 9.04 -20.76
N GLN A 78 10.34 8.25 -21.29
CA GLN A 78 9.90 7.02 -20.64
C GLN A 78 11.03 5.98 -20.58
N ALA A 79 11.68 5.69 -21.70
CA ALA A 79 12.77 4.71 -21.74
C ALA A 79 13.94 5.11 -20.82
N PHE A 80 14.23 6.41 -20.74
CA PHE A 80 15.30 6.91 -19.87
C PHE A 80 14.90 6.86 -18.38
N SER A 81 13.63 7.17 -18.06
CA SER A 81 13.08 7.02 -16.71
C SER A 81 13.18 5.58 -16.21
N ASP A 82 12.82 4.61 -17.06
CA ASP A 82 12.87 3.19 -16.73
C ASP A 82 14.31 2.71 -16.50
N ALA A 83 15.24 3.14 -17.37
CA ALA A 83 16.66 2.81 -17.24
C ALA A 83 17.27 3.40 -15.94
N LEU A 84 16.98 4.67 -15.65
CA LEU A 84 17.43 5.31 -14.41
C LEU A 84 16.82 4.64 -13.17
N SER A 85 15.53 4.31 -13.20
CA SER A 85 14.85 3.61 -12.10
C SER A 85 15.49 2.26 -11.79
N THR A 86 15.85 1.51 -12.84
CA THR A 86 16.52 0.22 -12.70
C THR A 86 17.89 0.40 -12.04
N ASP A 87 18.74 1.27 -12.59
CA ASP A 87 20.09 1.50 -12.06
C ASP A 87 20.07 2.06 -10.64
N LEU A 88 19.17 2.99 -10.35
CA LEU A 88 19.03 3.56 -9.01
C LEU A 88 18.71 2.48 -7.98
N ARG A 89 17.75 1.60 -8.26
CA ARG A 89 17.36 0.51 -7.35
C ARG A 89 18.46 -0.54 -7.19
N GLU A 90 19.08 -0.94 -8.28
CA GLU A 90 20.14 -1.95 -8.26
C GLU A 90 21.38 -1.46 -7.50
N LEU A 91 21.82 -0.24 -7.80
CA LEU A 91 23.04 0.32 -7.21
C LEU A 91 22.84 0.73 -5.75
N SER A 92 21.67 1.29 -5.39
CA SER A 92 21.38 1.70 -4.01
C SER A 92 20.84 0.55 -3.15
N ARG A 93 20.19 -0.44 -3.75
CA ARG A 93 19.34 -1.46 -3.13
C ARG A 93 18.08 -0.88 -2.46
N ASP A 94 17.77 0.39 -2.67
CA ASP A 94 16.59 1.04 -2.11
C ASP A 94 15.47 1.04 -3.15
N LYS A 95 14.40 0.31 -2.86
CA LYS A 95 13.26 0.11 -3.77
C LYS A 95 12.36 1.33 -3.92
N HIS A 96 12.54 2.34 -3.07
CA HIS A 96 11.80 3.59 -3.17
C HIS A 96 12.30 4.52 -4.27
N PHE A 97 13.49 4.31 -4.82
CA PHE A 97 13.92 5.07 -5.99
C PHE A 97 13.07 4.75 -7.23
N SER A 98 12.58 5.80 -7.87
CA SER A 98 11.87 5.71 -9.15
C SER A 98 12.00 7.03 -9.89
N ALA A 99 12.41 7.00 -11.14
CA ALA A 99 12.25 8.10 -12.07
C ALA A 99 11.01 7.85 -12.94
N THR A 100 10.22 8.88 -13.24
CA THR A 100 9.01 8.78 -14.05
C THR A 100 8.70 10.08 -14.75
N PHE A 101 7.93 10.00 -15.83
CA PHE A 101 7.31 11.16 -16.46
C PHE A 101 6.14 11.67 -15.61
N TYR A 102 6.09 12.99 -15.38
CA TYR A 102 4.97 13.64 -14.69
C TYR A 102 4.82 15.07 -15.20
N GLU A 103 3.90 15.27 -16.12
CA GLU A 103 3.64 16.57 -16.73
C GLU A 103 3.24 17.63 -15.70
N GLY A 104 3.87 18.78 -15.78
CA GLY A 104 3.53 19.94 -14.94
C GLY A 104 3.89 19.79 -13.46
N PHE A 105 4.73 18.85 -13.08
CA PHE A 105 5.21 18.73 -11.69
C PHE A 105 5.96 20.00 -11.26
N ARG A 106 5.62 20.49 -10.08
CA ARG A 106 6.34 21.60 -9.44
C ARG A 106 6.89 21.13 -8.10
N GLU A 107 8.18 21.28 -7.92
CA GLU A 107 8.78 21.06 -6.61
C GLU A 107 8.16 22.04 -5.61
N ARG A 108 7.84 21.53 -4.44
CA ARG A 108 7.36 22.39 -3.35
C ARG A 108 8.57 23.14 -2.77
N SER A 109 8.53 24.46 -2.80
CA SER A 109 9.55 25.31 -2.19
C SER A 109 9.30 25.44 -0.68
N GLY A 110 9.75 24.43 0.10
CA GLY A 110 9.68 24.44 1.55
C GLY A 110 8.49 23.66 2.17
N ALA A 111 8.64 23.31 3.43
CA ALA A 111 7.69 22.49 4.19
C ALA A 111 6.38 23.21 4.57
N THR A 112 6.24 24.49 4.29
CA THR A 112 5.17 25.36 4.80
C THR A 112 4.07 25.68 3.77
N GLU A 113 4.24 25.35 2.51
CA GLU A 113 3.22 25.65 1.51
C GLU A 113 2.06 24.65 1.61
N LEU A 114 0.93 25.12 2.13
CA LEU A 114 -0.29 24.32 2.16
C LEU A 114 -0.80 24.08 0.74
N PRO A 115 -1.35 22.88 0.45
CA PRO A 115 -1.96 22.61 -0.84
C PRO A 115 -3.07 23.63 -1.13
N SER A 116 -3.20 24.06 -2.39
CA SER A 116 -4.33 24.91 -2.81
C SER A 116 -5.65 24.18 -2.58
N ARG A 117 -6.75 24.95 -2.42
CA ARG A 117 -8.09 24.38 -2.27
C ARG A 117 -8.45 23.43 -3.42
N ALA A 118 -8.09 23.79 -4.64
CA ALA A 118 -8.31 22.96 -5.82
C ALA A 118 -7.55 21.62 -5.72
N ARG A 119 -6.30 21.64 -5.24
CA ARG A 119 -5.50 20.42 -5.04
C ARG A 119 -6.06 19.53 -3.93
N ILE A 120 -6.57 20.14 -2.85
CA ILE A 120 -7.23 19.39 -1.77
C ILE A 120 -8.47 18.67 -2.30
N GLU A 121 -9.28 19.35 -3.11
CA GLU A 121 -10.50 18.77 -3.69
C GLU A 121 -10.18 17.65 -4.68
N GLU A 122 -9.17 17.83 -5.52
CA GLU A 122 -8.66 16.79 -6.43
C GLU A 122 -8.19 15.54 -5.66
N LEU A 123 -7.43 15.72 -4.59
CA LEU A 123 -6.96 14.61 -3.74
C LEU A 123 -8.14 13.89 -3.07
N ARG A 124 -9.14 14.64 -2.61
CA ARG A 124 -10.37 14.07 -2.04
C ARG A 124 -11.11 13.23 -3.08
N GLU A 125 -11.33 13.78 -4.27
CA GLU A 125 -12.00 13.05 -5.36
C GLU A 125 -11.25 11.78 -5.75
N GLN A 126 -9.94 11.86 -5.94
CA GLN A 126 -9.10 10.71 -6.25
C GLN A 126 -9.17 9.63 -5.15
N THR A 127 -9.13 10.05 -3.88
CA THR A 127 -9.22 9.12 -2.75
C THR A 127 -10.60 8.47 -2.67
N THR A 128 -11.66 9.24 -2.92
CA THR A 128 -13.04 8.73 -2.96
C THR A 128 -13.21 7.71 -4.08
N ARG A 129 -12.71 8.01 -5.29
CA ARG A 129 -12.77 7.08 -6.44
C ARG A 129 -12.03 5.77 -6.20
N ARG A 130 -10.98 5.78 -5.39
CA ARG A 130 -10.27 4.56 -4.97
C ARG A 130 -10.92 3.83 -3.79
N GLY A 131 -12.14 4.22 -3.37
CA GLY A 131 -12.81 3.62 -2.23
C GLY A 131 -12.05 3.82 -0.91
N PHE A 132 -11.32 4.96 -0.78
CA PHE A 132 -10.50 5.27 0.40
C PHE A 132 -9.41 4.23 0.68
N ASP A 133 -8.91 3.60 -0.38
CA ASP A 133 -7.95 2.49 -0.37
C ASP A 133 -8.49 1.20 0.31
N ILE A 134 -9.78 1.13 0.61
CA ILE A 134 -10.47 -0.08 1.09
C ILE A 134 -11.02 -0.83 -0.12
N GLU A 135 -10.47 -2.01 -0.40
CA GLU A 135 -10.89 -2.83 -1.54
C GLU A 135 -12.05 -3.74 -1.19
N LYS A 136 -12.06 -4.29 0.02
CA LYS A 136 -13.06 -5.25 0.45
C LYS A 136 -13.30 -5.18 1.94
N ILE A 137 -14.58 -5.31 2.32
CA ILE A 137 -15.05 -5.52 3.69
C ILE A 137 -15.97 -6.73 3.64
N GLU A 138 -15.73 -7.73 4.47
CA GLU A 138 -16.50 -8.95 4.49
C GLU A 138 -16.59 -9.54 5.90
N ARG A 139 -17.68 -10.22 6.20
CA ARG A 139 -17.79 -11.08 7.38
C ARG A 139 -17.69 -12.53 6.92
N LEU A 140 -16.57 -13.15 7.23
CA LEU A 140 -16.28 -14.54 6.92
C LEU A 140 -17.04 -15.49 7.86
N PRO A 141 -17.23 -16.78 7.46
CA PRO A 141 -17.81 -17.80 8.31
C PRO A 141 -17.11 -17.91 9.67
N GLY A 142 -17.89 -18.18 10.73
CA GLY A 142 -17.38 -18.21 12.10
C GLY A 142 -17.23 -16.83 12.73
N ASN A 143 -17.97 -15.82 12.23
CA ASN A 143 -17.99 -14.45 12.73
C ASN A 143 -16.63 -13.75 12.70
N VAL A 144 -15.85 -13.98 11.65
CA VAL A 144 -14.53 -13.37 11.46
C VAL A 144 -14.64 -12.17 10.52
N GLY A 145 -14.19 -10.98 10.96
CA GLY A 145 -14.11 -9.79 10.12
C GLY A 145 -12.95 -9.90 9.12
N TYR A 146 -13.14 -9.34 7.92
CA TYR A 146 -12.10 -9.23 6.91
C TYR A 146 -12.13 -7.84 6.30
N ILE A 147 -10.97 -7.18 6.28
CA ILE A 147 -10.78 -5.88 5.62
C ILE A 147 -9.52 -5.96 4.76
N GLU A 148 -9.64 -5.67 3.48
CA GLU A 148 -8.51 -5.51 2.57
C GLU A 148 -8.21 -4.04 2.35
N LEU A 149 -7.00 -3.59 2.74
CA LEU A 149 -6.47 -2.25 2.48
C LEU A 149 -5.38 -2.30 1.43
N ARG A 150 -5.50 -1.45 0.40
CA ARG A 150 -4.56 -1.35 -0.72
C ARG A 150 -3.52 -0.25 -0.53
N GLY A 151 -3.78 0.69 0.36
CA GLY A 151 -2.93 1.83 0.63
C GLY A 151 -3.33 2.58 1.90
N PHE A 152 -2.58 3.64 2.18
CA PHE A 152 -2.82 4.57 3.26
C PHE A 152 -2.82 6.00 2.70
N GLY A 153 -3.95 6.46 2.16
CA GLY A 153 -4.17 7.82 1.69
C GLY A 153 -3.99 8.87 2.79
N GLY A 154 -4.13 10.16 2.49
CA GLY A 154 -4.06 11.21 3.52
C GLY A 154 -5.09 10.99 4.62
N ALA A 155 -4.68 11.06 5.90
CA ALA A 155 -5.51 10.73 7.05
C ALA A 155 -6.81 11.55 7.11
N GLU A 156 -6.75 12.80 6.66
CA GLU A 156 -7.88 13.73 6.56
C GLU A 156 -8.97 13.27 5.58
N PHE A 157 -8.61 12.42 4.62
CA PHE A 157 -9.55 11.89 3.62
C PHE A 157 -10.03 10.49 3.98
N VAL A 158 -9.13 9.60 4.43
CA VAL A 158 -9.45 8.19 4.65
C VAL A 158 -9.97 7.88 6.06
N GLY A 159 -9.69 8.74 7.04
CA GLY A 159 -10.00 8.47 8.45
C GLY A 159 -11.46 8.10 8.72
N PRO A 160 -12.46 8.87 8.24
CA PRO A 160 -13.87 8.51 8.42
C PRO A 160 -14.24 7.15 7.83
N ALA A 161 -13.69 6.79 6.66
CA ALA A 161 -13.95 5.52 6.00
C ALA A 161 -13.32 4.34 6.78
N TYR A 162 -12.14 4.52 7.35
CA TYR A 162 -11.48 3.53 8.21
C TYR A 162 -12.30 3.25 9.48
N THR A 163 -12.77 4.30 10.14
CA THR A 163 -13.64 4.14 11.31
C THR A 163 -14.96 3.45 10.93
N ALA A 164 -15.56 3.79 9.79
CA ALA A 164 -16.78 3.15 9.32
C ALA A 164 -16.57 1.65 9.02
N ALA A 165 -15.47 1.29 8.35
CA ALA A 165 -15.10 -0.11 8.06
C ALA A 165 -14.96 -0.93 9.35
N LEU A 166 -14.26 -0.39 10.34
CA LEU A 166 -14.10 -1.05 11.64
C LEU A 166 -15.40 -1.10 12.44
N SER A 167 -16.30 -0.11 12.29
CA SER A 167 -17.62 -0.12 12.91
C SER A 167 -18.46 -1.30 12.42
N LEU A 168 -18.37 -1.64 11.12
CA LEU A 168 -19.04 -2.83 10.55
C LEU A 168 -18.48 -4.13 11.12
N MET A 169 -17.24 -4.13 11.58
CA MET A 169 -16.55 -5.30 12.13
C MET A 169 -16.61 -5.36 13.66
N ALA A 170 -17.18 -4.38 14.34
CA ALA A 170 -17.17 -4.27 15.82
C ALA A 170 -17.78 -5.51 16.52
N GLY A 171 -18.75 -6.18 15.90
CA GLY A 171 -19.40 -7.38 16.43
C GLY A 171 -18.74 -8.71 16.04
N THR A 172 -17.59 -8.70 15.35
CA THR A 172 -16.85 -9.92 14.99
C THR A 172 -15.97 -10.40 16.15
N ASP A 173 -15.61 -11.68 16.16
CA ASP A 173 -14.80 -12.30 17.22
C ASP A 173 -13.30 -12.22 16.96
N ALA A 174 -12.90 -11.96 15.72
CA ALA A 174 -11.55 -11.67 15.29
C ALA A 174 -11.57 -10.88 13.97
N LEU A 175 -10.47 -10.23 13.63
CA LEU A 175 -10.28 -9.48 12.38
C LEU A 175 -9.08 -10.03 11.60
N ILE A 176 -9.27 -10.22 10.30
CA ILE A 176 -8.21 -10.39 9.32
C ILE A 176 -8.03 -9.07 8.58
N LEU A 177 -6.86 -8.46 8.73
CA LEU A 177 -6.43 -7.29 7.97
C LEU A 177 -5.53 -7.74 6.82
N ASP A 178 -5.99 -7.60 5.59
CA ASP A 178 -5.25 -8.04 4.43
C ASP A 178 -4.43 -6.89 3.83
N LEU A 179 -3.12 -6.95 4.01
CA LEU A 179 -2.13 -6.02 3.46
C LEU A 179 -1.31 -6.63 2.33
N ARG A 180 -1.64 -7.83 1.84
CA ARG A 180 -0.85 -8.53 0.80
C ARG A 180 -0.65 -7.72 -0.48
N ARG A 181 -1.55 -6.78 -0.78
CA ARG A 181 -1.49 -5.90 -1.95
C ARG A 181 -1.39 -4.42 -1.56
N ASN A 182 -0.97 -4.12 -0.33
CA ASN A 182 -0.83 -2.76 0.16
C ASN A 182 0.52 -2.17 -0.24
N GLY A 183 0.50 -1.10 -1.04
CA GLY A 183 1.69 -0.40 -1.52
C GLY A 183 2.22 0.69 -0.59
N GLY A 184 1.58 0.90 0.56
CA GLY A 184 2.01 1.92 1.52
C GLY A 184 1.18 3.20 1.48
N GLY A 185 1.79 4.31 1.89
CA GLY A 185 1.17 5.63 1.95
C GLY A 185 1.55 6.43 3.20
N SER A 186 0.62 7.23 3.70
CA SER A 186 0.85 8.20 4.77
C SER A 186 1.09 7.55 6.15
N PRO A 187 2.20 7.83 6.83
CA PRO A 187 2.41 7.38 8.22
C PRO A 187 1.34 7.90 9.19
N ALA A 188 0.79 9.09 8.94
CA ALA A 188 -0.31 9.61 9.76
C ALA A 188 -1.58 8.76 9.64
N SER A 189 -1.84 8.20 8.46
CA SER A 189 -2.98 7.29 8.24
C SER A 189 -2.73 5.93 8.88
N VAL A 190 -1.50 5.44 8.85
CA VAL A 190 -1.12 4.23 9.60
C VAL A 190 -1.34 4.45 11.09
N ALA A 191 -0.87 5.57 11.64
CA ALA A 191 -1.07 5.91 13.05
C ALA A 191 -2.56 6.04 13.41
N TYR A 192 -3.36 6.66 12.54
CA TYR A 192 -4.81 6.76 12.72
C TYR A 192 -5.47 5.37 12.71
N TRP A 193 -5.13 4.52 11.73
CA TRP A 193 -5.62 3.14 11.65
C TRP A 193 -5.27 2.34 12.91
N MET A 194 -4.00 2.35 13.30
CA MET A 194 -3.50 1.67 14.50
C MET A 194 -4.19 2.13 15.78
N SER A 195 -4.63 3.39 15.83
CA SER A 195 -5.31 3.96 17.01
C SER A 195 -6.59 3.23 17.40
N HIS A 196 -7.25 2.55 16.46
CA HIS A 196 -8.46 1.77 16.74
C HIS A 196 -8.19 0.46 17.52
N PHE A 197 -6.94 0.06 17.68
CA PHE A 197 -6.57 -1.24 18.24
C PHE A 197 -5.97 -1.16 19.66
N PHE A 198 -5.91 0.02 20.24
CA PHE A 198 -5.44 0.25 21.61
C PHE A 198 -6.52 0.92 22.44
N GLN A 199 -6.55 0.65 23.74
CA GLN A 199 -7.58 1.21 24.63
C GLN A 199 -7.47 2.74 24.74
N ILE A 200 -8.58 3.39 25.10
CA ILE A 200 -8.58 4.82 25.40
C ILE A 200 -7.63 5.07 26.57
N GLY A 201 -6.74 6.04 26.43
CA GLY A 201 -5.71 6.35 27.44
C GLY A 201 -4.41 5.54 27.30
N ASP A 202 -4.39 4.51 26.43
CA ASP A 202 -3.19 3.74 26.12
C ASP A 202 -2.54 4.28 24.82
N GLN A 203 -1.90 5.45 24.95
CA GLN A 203 -1.17 6.04 23.83
C GLN A 203 0.11 5.28 23.53
N ARG A 204 0.29 4.90 22.28
CA ARG A 204 1.47 4.18 21.81
C ARG A 204 2.30 5.02 20.86
N HIS A 205 3.59 5.12 21.16
CA HIS A 205 4.57 5.61 20.23
C HIS A 205 4.84 4.52 19.20
N LEU A 206 4.63 4.82 17.91
CA LEU A 206 4.72 3.85 16.83
C LEU A 206 6.07 3.93 16.12
N ILE A 207 6.37 5.09 15.55
CA ILE A 207 7.62 5.32 14.81
C ILE A 207 8.14 6.75 14.98
N ASP A 208 9.43 6.90 14.77
CA ASP A 208 10.14 8.16 14.52
C ASP A 208 10.54 8.20 13.04
N ILE A 209 10.40 9.35 12.39
CA ILE A 209 10.89 9.61 11.04
C ILE A 209 11.86 10.77 11.08
N TYR A 210 13.15 10.47 10.92
CA TYR A 210 14.19 11.47 10.73
C TYR A 210 14.27 11.88 9.27
N ASN A 211 14.17 13.18 8.97
CA ASN A 211 14.33 13.77 7.64
C ASN A 211 15.69 14.44 7.53
N ARG A 212 16.53 13.97 6.59
CA ARG A 212 17.88 14.49 6.42
C ARG A 212 17.92 15.95 5.90
N PRO A 213 17.17 16.32 4.84
CA PRO A 213 17.21 17.68 4.30
C PRO A 213 16.93 18.77 5.33
N ASP A 214 15.97 18.54 6.21
CA ASP A 214 15.56 19.53 7.22
C ASP A 214 16.23 19.29 8.57
N ASN A 215 16.96 18.18 8.73
CA ASN A 215 17.53 17.73 10.01
C ASN A 215 16.48 17.70 11.13
N THR A 216 15.30 17.16 10.84
CA THR A 216 14.17 17.11 11.77
C THR A 216 13.73 15.69 12.03
N THR A 217 13.18 15.44 13.21
CA THR A 217 12.52 14.16 13.55
C THR A 217 11.06 14.41 13.88
N ARG A 218 10.17 13.65 13.24
CA ARG A 218 8.73 13.64 13.50
C ARG A 218 8.35 12.34 14.18
N GLN A 219 7.56 12.43 15.23
CA GLN A 219 7.04 11.27 15.95
C GLN A 219 5.60 10.96 15.53
N PHE A 220 5.27 9.70 15.41
CA PHE A 220 3.92 9.23 15.13
C PHE A 220 3.43 8.38 16.30
N TRP A 221 2.30 8.80 16.84
CA TRP A 221 1.65 8.20 17.98
C TRP A 221 0.22 7.80 17.64
N THR A 222 -0.35 6.89 18.41
CA THR A 222 -1.79 6.63 18.33
C THR A 222 -2.57 7.89 18.71
N VAL A 223 -3.69 8.13 18.03
CA VAL A 223 -4.52 9.33 18.16
C VAL A 223 -5.57 9.10 19.26
N PRO A 224 -5.57 9.86 20.35
CA PRO A 224 -6.47 9.61 21.50
C PRO A 224 -7.95 9.86 21.19
N THR A 225 -8.24 10.72 20.21
CA THR A 225 -9.61 11.14 19.84
C THR A 225 -10.39 10.11 19.02
N VAL A 226 -9.75 9.02 18.57
CA VAL A 226 -10.46 7.92 17.92
C VAL A 226 -11.32 7.20 18.96
N ALA A 227 -12.65 7.27 18.82
CA ALA A 227 -13.58 6.72 19.80
C ALA A 227 -13.79 5.21 19.68
N LEU A 228 -13.87 4.71 18.42
CA LEU A 228 -14.05 3.28 18.17
C LEU A 228 -12.78 2.51 18.52
N ARG A 229 -12.95 1.44 19.29
CA ARG A 229 -11.84 0.52 19.63
C ARG A 229 -12.22 -0.91 19.26
N TYR A 230 -11.26 -1.61 18.66
CA TYR A 230 -11.37 -3.02 18.32
C TYR A 230 -10.36 -3.79 19.17
N ASP A 231 -10.84 -4.49 20.19
CA ASP A 231 -10.03 -5.19 21.20
C ASP A 231 -9.85 -6.69 20.94
N LYS A 232 -10.55 -7.23 19.93
CA LYS A 232 -10.48 -8.64 19.55
C LYS A 232 -9.15 -8.98 18.85
N PRO A 233 -8.81 -10.29 18.71
CA PRO A 233 -7.61 -10.72 17.98
C PRO A 233 -7.55 -10.19 16.56
N VAL A 234 -6.34 -9.81 16.11
CA VAL A 234 -6.08 -9.35 14.73
C VAL A 234 -5.02 -10.21 14.08
N TYR A 235 -5.31 -10.67 12.87
CA TYR A 235 -4.37 -11.36 12.01
C TYR A 235 -4.09 -10.48 10.79
N VAL A 236 -2.81 -10.21 10.52
CA VAL A 236 -2.40 -9.33 9.43
C VAL A 236 -1.76 -10.16 8.33
N LEU A 237 -2.35 -10.13 7.13
CA LEU A 237 -1.83 -10.87 5.99
C LEU A 237 -0.78 -10.05 5.25
N THR A 238 0.38 -10.64 4.99
CA THR A 238 1.51 -10.01 4.30
C THR A 238 1.96 -10.78 3.06
N SER A 239 2.59 -10.08 2.13
CA SER A 239 3.27 -10.68 0.97
C SER A 239 4.51 -9.87 0.61
N ALA A 240 5.32 -10.36 -0.32
CA ALA A 240 6.44 -9.61 -0.89
C ALA A 240 6.03 -8.29 -1.57
N ARG A 241 4.73 -8.08 -1.82
CA ARG A 241 4.16 -6.83 -2.37
C ARG A 241 3.69 -5.85 -1.29
N THR A 242 3.59 -6.27 -0.02
CA THR A 242 3.36 -5.36 1.10
C THR A 242 4.56 -4.44 1.22
N PHE A 243 4.36 -3.11 1.13
CA PHE A 243 5.47 -2.18 1.00
C PHE A 243 5.26 -0.88 1.79
N SER A 244 6.36 -0.24 2.22
CA SER A 244 6.36 1.11 2.82
C SER A 244 5.37 1.26 3.99
N GLY A 245 4.39 2.16 3.93
CA GLY A 245 3.35 2.31 4.97
C GLY A 245 2.55 1.02 5.26
N GLY A 246 2.45 0.08 4.30
CA GLY A 246 1.90 -1.25 4.52
C GLY A 246 2.76 -2.10 5.46
N GLU A 247 4.08 -1.98 5.31
CA GLU A 247 5.06 -2.61 6.19
C GLU A 247 5.09 -1.94 7.57
N ASP A 248 4.98 -0.60 7.61
CA ASP A 248 4.85 0.15 8.87
C ASP A 248 3.65 -0.35 9.69
N CYS A 249 2.49 -0.53 9.05
CA CYS A 249 1.30 -1.08 9.69
C CYS A 249 1.54 -2.52 10.20
N ALA A 250 2.05 -3.41 9.35
CA ALA A 250 2.32 -4.80 9.71
C ALA A 250 3.35 -4.89 10.86
N TYR A 251 4.46 -4.18 10.72
CA TYR A 251 5.51 -4.14 11.75
C TYR A 251 5.02 -3.50 13.05
N GLY A 252 4.17 -2.47 12.95
CA GLY A 252 3.53 -1.85 14.10
C GLY A 252 2.67 -2.84 14.89
N PHE A 253 1.83 -3.65 14.23
CA PHE A 253 1.05 -4.72 14.88
C PHE A 253 1.95 -5.74 15.59
N GLN A 254 3.01 -6.17 14.94
CA GLN A 254 3.96 -7.15 15.50
C GLN A 254 4.75 -6.56 16.67
N ALA A 255 5.38 -5.40 16.50
CA ALA A 255 6.21 -4.75 17.52
C ALA A 255 5.42 -4.41 18.77
N GLN A 256 4.17 -3.96 18.61
CA GLN A 256 3.25 -3.65 19.72
C GLN A 256 2.56 -4.92 20.28
N LYS A 257 2.84 -6.12 19.75
CA LYS A 257 2.21 -7.40 20.14
C LYS A 257 0.67 -7.34 20.06
N ARG A 258 0.15 -6.63 19.06
CA ARG A 258 -1.30 -6.41 18.90
C ARG A 258 -1.92 -7.26 17.79
N GLY A 259 -1.12 -7.89 16.96
CA GLY A 259 -1.57 -8.77 15.88
C GLY A 259 -0.56 -9.86 15.55
N THR A 260 -1.05 -10.91 14.90
CA THR A 260 -0.25 -12.02 14.37
C THR A 260 -0.10 -11.86 12.86
N LEU A 261 1.12 -11.83 12.35
CA LEU A 261 1.41 -11.71 10.93
C LEU A 261 1.44 -13.09 10.26
N VAL A 262 0.73 -13.21 9.13
CA VAL A 262 0.63 -14.47 8.36
C VAL A 262 0.92 -14.19 6.89
N GLY A 263 1.85 -14.93 6.29
CA GLY A 263 2.16 -14.79 4.87
C GLY A 263 3.64 -14.86 4.54
N GLU A 264 4.08 -13.96 3.68
CA GLU A 264 5.47 -13.86 3.23
C GLU A 264 6.19 -12.67 3.87
N ILE A 265 7.53 -12.68 3.80
CA ILE A 265 8.36 -11.52 4.12
C ILE A 265 7.97 -10.38 3.17
N THR A 266 7.85 -9.17 3.71
CA THR A 266 7.42 -7.99 2.96
C THR A 266 8.51 -7.40 2.07
N GLY A 267 8.21 -6.34 1.34
CA GLY A 267 9.08 -5.77 0.31
C GLY A 267 10.40 -5.18 0.77
N GLY A 268 10.50 -4.69 2.01
CA GLY A 268 11.74 -4.17 2.58
C GLY A 268 12.04 -2.72 2.19
N GLY A 269 11.05 -1.82 2.31
CA GLY A 269 11.22 -0.39 2.11
C GLY A 269 10.67 0.43 3.27
N SER A 270 11.56 1.04 4.06
CA SER A 270 11.18 1.82 5.24
C SER A 270 11.44 3.32 5.13
N ASN A 271 12.14 3.75 4.08
CA ASN A 271 12.64 5.12 3.96
C ASN A 271 11.64 6.03 3.22
N PRO A 272 10.97 6.98 3.89
CA PRO A 272 10.06 7.92 3.21
C PRO A 272 10.78 8.79 2.17
N ILE A 273 10.05 9.10 1.10
CA ILE A 273 10.57 9.78 -0.09
C ILE A 273 10.22 11.26 -0.16
N GLY A 274 11.07 12.03 -0.86
CA GLY A 274 10.73 13.29 -1.50
C GLY A 274 10.68 13.16 -3.02
N TRP A 275 9.89 14.01 -3.69
CA TRP A 275 9.81 14.06 -5.15
C TRP A 275 10.54 15.28 -5.67
N TYR A 276 11.40 15.11 -6.68
CA TYR A 276 12.26 16.15 -7.24
C TYR A 276 12.16 16.18 -8.75
N SER A 277 12.15 17.38 -9.33
CA SER A 277 12.18 17.56 -10.78
C SER A 277 13.58 17.32 -11.33
N LEU A 278 13.64 16.62 -12.46
CA LEU A 278 14.87 16.42 -13.24
C LEU A 278 14.88 17.25 -14.53
N GLY A 279 13.83 18.06 -14.79
CA GLY A 279 13.56 18.70 -16.08
C GLY A 279 12.85 17.74 -17.06
N HIS A 280 12.42 18.26 -18.22
CA HIS A 280 11.72 17.50 -19.26
C HIS A 280 10.50 16.72 -18.75
N ASP A 281 9.75 17.29 -17.79
CA ASP A 281 8.66 16.63 -17.08
C ASP A 281 9.04 15.26 -16.44
N MET A 282 10.33 15.05 -16.21
CA MET A 282 10.81 13.93 -15.40
C MET A 282 10.90 14.32 -13.94
N ILE A 283 10.45 13.41 -13.08
CA ILE A 283 10.63 13.48 -11.64
C ILE A 283 11.32 12.23 -11.12
N VAL A 284 11.95 12.37 -9.95
CA VAL A 284 12.56 11.25 -9.23
C VAL A 284 12.06 11.22 -7.78
N SER A 285 11.72 10.03 -7.28
CA SER A 285 11.57 9.79 -5.85
C SER A 285 12.95 9.53 -5.25
N ILE A 286 13.32 10.28 -4.23
CA ILE A 286 14.56 10.10 -3.47
C ILE A 286 14.17 9.80 -2.02
N PRO A 287 14.61 8.69 -1.43
CA PRO A 287 14.42 8.42 0.00
C PRO A 287 15.18 9.44 0.84
N THR A 288 14.46 10.36 1.47
CA THR A 288 15.03 11.48 2.21
C THR A 288 15.05 11.29 3.71
N SER A 289 14.34 10.26 4.16
CA SER A 289 14.07 10.07 5.58
C SER A 289 14.34 8.63 5.99
N ARG A 290 14.60 8.44 7.29
CA ARG A 290 14.75 7.13 7.92
C ARG A 290 13.66 6.92 8.95
N THR A 291 12.91 5.83 8.82
CA THR A 291 11.95 5.37 9.82
C THR A 291 12.68 4.58 10.91
N THR A 292 12.28 4.76 12.16
CA THR A 292 12.72 3.95 13.29
C THR A 292 11.51 3.56 14.12
N ASN A 293 11.26 2.27 14.31
CA ASN A 293 10.17 1.79 15.15
C ASN A 293 10.45 2.11 16.62
N ALA A 294 9.45 2.63 17.31
CA ALA A 294 9.62 3.12 18.68
C ALA A 294 9.89 2.00 19.72
N VAL A 295 9.49 0.76 19.44
CA VAL A 295 9.68 -0.39 20.33
C VAL A 295 11.00 -1.09 20.05
N THR A 296 11.24 -1.46 18.79
CA THR A 296 12.40 -2.29 18.41
C THR A 296 13.67 -1.48 18.17
N LYS A 297 13.55 -0.14 18.03
CA LYS A 297 14.65 0.79 17.71
C LYS A 297 15.35 0.49 16.40
N THR A 298 14.69 -0.23 15.49
CA THR A 298 15.16 -0.58 14.15
C THR A 298 14.04 -0.37 13.13
N ASN A 299 14.25 -0.82 11.89
CA ASN A 299 13.27 -0.78 10.82
C ASN A 299 13.39 -2.02 9.93
N TRP A 300 12.64 -2.04 8.83
CA TRP A 300 12.55 -3.15 7.87
C TRP A 300 13.24 -2.87 6.53
N GLU A 301 14.04 -1.80 6.42
CA GLU A 301 14.76 -1.47 5.18
C GLU A 301 15.63 -2.64 4.73
N HIS A 302 15.55 -2.99 3.45
CA HIS A 302 16.24 -4.09 2.76
C HIS A 302 15.85 -5.52 3.22
N VAL A 303 15.30 -5.71 4.41
CA VAL A 303 15.04 -7.03 5.00
C VAL A 303 13.57 -7.44 5.01
N GLY A 304 12.67 -6.46 4.94
CA GLY A 304 11.24 -6.70 5.07
C GLY A 304 10.79 -7.06 6.49
N VAL A 305 9.48 -7.14 6.69
CA VAL A 305 8.86 -7.62 7.93
C VAL A 305 8.64 -9.12 7.82
N LYS A 306 9.22 -9.87 8.74
CA LYS A 306 9.09 -11.33 8.77
C LYS A 306 7.76 -11.71 9.44
N PRO A 307 6.89 -12.52 8.81
CA PRO A 307 5.65 -12.96 9.43
C PRO A 307 5.90 -13.93 10.58
N ASP A 308 4.95 -13.98 11.53
CA ASP A 308 4.96 -14.95 12.65
C ASP A 308 4.62 -16.36 12.14
N ILE A 309 3.74 -16.46 11.14
CA ILE A 309 3.36 -17.69 10.46
C ILE A 309 3.74 -17.56 8.98
N ALA A 310 4.84 -18.18 8.59
CA ALA A 310 5.36 -18.12 7.23
C ALA A 310 4.64 -19.13 6.32
N VAL A 311 3.91 -18.61 5.32
CA VAL A 311 3.23 -19.39 4.28
C VAL A 311 3.22 -18.57 2.97
N PRO A 312 3.05 -19.22 1.80
CA PRO A 312 2.83 -18.48 0.55
C PRO A 312 1.65 -17.52 0.66
N ALA A 313 1.74 -16.34 0.04
CA ALA A 313 0.71 -15.30 0.11
C ALA A 313 -0.69 -15.81 -0.28
N ALA A 314 -0.77 -16.73 -1.24
CA ALA A 314 -2.04 -17.32 -1.67
C ALA A 314 -2.72 -18.14 -0.56
N GLN A 315 -1.96 -18.71 0.38
CA GLN A 315 -2.46 -19.54 1.48
C GLN A 315 -2.72 -18.71 2.76
N ALA A 316 -2.23 -17.48 2.84
CA ALA A 316 -2.25 -16.68 4.07
C ALA A 316 -3.66 -16.47 4.63
N LEU A 317 -4.65 -16.20 3.77
CA LEU A 317 -6.04 -16.00 4.20
C LEU A 317 -6.62 -17.28 4.84
N GLN A 318 -6.49 -18.41 4.17
CA GLN A 318 -6.99 -19.69 4.68
C GLN A 318 -6.28 -20.06 5.99
N THR A 319 -4.97 -19.90 6.06
CA THR A 319 -4.17 -20.18 7.25
C THR A 319 -4.58 -19.33 8.45
N ALA A 320 -4.73 -18.01 8.25
CA ALA A 320 -5.17 -17.09 9.30
C ALA A 320 -6.59 -17.42 9.77
N HIS A 321 -7.52 -17.65 8.82
CA HIS A 321 -8.91 -17.99 9.13
C HIS A 321 -9.00 -19.29 9.92
N ALA A 322 -8.31 -20.36 9.50
CA ALA A 322 -8.26 -21.61 10.23
C ALA A 322 -7.64 -21.46 11.64
N ALA A 323 -6.57 -20.66 11.78
CA ALA A 323 -5.96 -20.38 13.08
C ALA A 323 -6.92 -19.66 14.04
N ILE A 324 -7.67 -18.67 13.54
CA ILE A 324 -8.72 -17.97 14.30
C ILE A 324 -9.78 -18.98 14.75
N LEU A 325 -10.31 -19.76 13.82
CA LEU A 325 -11.38 -20.74 14.12
C LEU A 325 -10.95 -21.79 15.15
N ARG A 326 -9.70 -22.27 15.10
CA ARG A 326 -9.16 -23.18 16.13
C ARG A 326 -9.17 -22.54 17.53
N ASN A 327 -8.79 -21.26 17.62
CA ASN A 327 -8.84 -20.53 18.88
C ASN A 327 -10.29 -20.33 19.36
N LEU A 328 -11.23 -20.02 18.46
CA LEU A 328 -12.64 -19.86 18.80
C LEU A 328 -13.25 -21.20 19.25
N VAL A 329 -12.93 -22.33 18.60
CA VAL A 329 -13.34 -23.69 19.03
C VAL A 329 -12.84 -23.99 20.44
N ALA A 330 -11.60 -23.62 20.75
CA ALA A 330 -11.01 -23.84 22.07
C ALA A 330 -11.66 -22.99 23.17
N SER A 331 -12.19 -21.81 22.84
CA SER A 331 -12.84 -20.86 23.75
C SER A 331 -14.39 -20.86 23.67
N ALA A 332 -14.97 -21.81 22.92
CA ALA A 332 -16.43 -21.88 22.73
C ALA A 332 -17.17 -22.04 24.06
N LYS A 333 -18.26 -21.29 24.21
CA LYS A 333 -19.04 -21.17 25.45
C LYS A 333 -19.80 -22.45 25.80
N ASP A 334 -20.24 -23.18 24.76
CA ASP A 334 -21.00 -24.41 24.89
C ASP A 334 -20.71 -25.38 23.73
N ASP A 335 -21.26 -26.59 23.80
CA ASP A 335 -21.06 -27.65 22.80
C ASP A 335 -21.73 -27.35 21.46
N THR A 336 -22.80 -26.54 21.45
CA THR A 336 -23.49 -26.13 20.23
C THR A 336 -22.59 -25.18 19.41
N GLU A 337 -22.09 -24.13 20.05
CA GLU A 337 -21.14 -23.18 19.44
C GLU A 337 -19.87 -23.92 18.96
N ARG A 338 -19.32 -24.80 19.82
CA ARG A 338 -18.13 -25.59 19.48
C ARG A 338 -18.37 -26.44 18.23
N THR A 339 -19.51 -27.13 18.15
CA THR A 339 -19.84 -27.98 17.00
C THR A 339 -20.02 -27.16 15.72
N GLN A 340 -20.64 -25.98 15.80
CA GLN A 340 -20.78 -25.08 14.65
C GLN A 340 -19.42 -24.59 14.17
N LEU A 341 -18.56 -24.13 15.06
CA LEU A 341 -17.22 -23.64 14.73
C LEU A 341 -16.34 -24.75 14.15
N GLN A 342 -16.44 -25.99 14.65
CA GLN A 342 -15.73 -27.15 14.08
C GLN A 342 -16.16 -27.46 12.64
N ARG A 343 -17.44 -27.33 12.31
CA ARG A 343 -17.93 -27.49 10.93
C ARG A 343 -17.36 -26.41 10.01
N VAL A 344 -17.36 -25.16 10.47
CA VAL A 344 -16.78 -24.06 9.71
C VAL A 344 -15.26 -24.25 9.53
N LEU A 345 -14.56 -24.66 10.56
CA LEU A 345 -13.12 -24.96 10.49
C LEU A 345 -12.83 -26.05 9.45
N ALA A 346 -13.58 -27.16 9.49
CA ALA A 346 -13.41 -28.26 8.53
C ALA A 346 -13.66 -27.82 7.07
N MET A 347 -14.64 -26.93 6.84
CA MET A 347 -14.91 -26.33 5.54
C MET A 347 -13.75 -25.46 5.07
N VAL A 348 -13.25 -24.56 5.95
CA VAL A 348 -12.13 -23.65 5.63
C VAL A 348 -10.85 -24.43 5.35
N GLU A 349 -10.55 -25.48 6.13
CA GLU A 349 -9.35 -26.32 5.93
C GLU A 349 -9.38 -27.06 4.58
N LYS A 350 -10.57 -27.42 4.07
CA LYS A 350 -10.73 -28.01 2.73
C LYS A 350 -10.71 -26.97 1.60
N GLY A 351 -10.64 -25.66 1.91
CA GLY A 351 -10.75 -24.61 0.92
C GLY A 351 -12.15 -24.44 0.33
N GLU A 352 -13.16 -24.95 1.01
CA GLU A 352 -14.56 -24.80 0.62
C GLU A 352 -15.08 -23.41 1.04
N THR A 353 -15.98 -22.84 0.25
CA THR A 353 -16.69 -21.60 0.58
C THR A 353 -18.16 -21.90 0.88
N GLU A 354 -18.72 -21.15 1.82
CA GLU A 354 -20.16 -21.22 2.07
C GLU A 354 -20.92 -20.83 0.80
N LYS A 355 -21.80 -21.71 0.34
CA LYS A 355 -22.67 -21.42 -0.81
C LYS A 355 -23.95 -20.78 -0.29
N PRO A 356 -24.29 -19.54 -0.71
CA PRO A 356 -25.55 -18.94 -0.32
C PRO A 356 -26.74 -19.80 -0.84
N VAL A 357 -27.69 -20.05 0.04
CA VAL A 357 -28.93 -20.76 -0.32
C VAL A 357 -30.00 -19.70 -0.57
N TYR A 358 -30.39 -19.57 -1.83
CA TYR A 358 -31.46 -18.66 -2.25
C TYR A 358 -32.82 -19.43 -2.31
N THR A 359 -33.44 -19.64 -1.16
CA THR A 359 -34.79 -20.25 -1.08
C THR A 359 -35.80 -19.22 -0.60
N LEU A 360 -37.04 -19.35 -1.05
CA LEU A 360 -38.14 -18.54 -0.52
C LEU A 360 -38.40 -18.90 0.95
N ARG A 361 -38.77 -17.88 1.74
CA ARG A 361 -39.12 -18.07 3.15
C ARG A 361 -40.37 -18.99 3.23
N GLY A 362 -40.21 -20.17 3.74
CA GLY A 362 -41.27 -21.20 3.85
C GLY A 362 -41.02 -22.50 3.09
N GLU A 363 -39.93 -22.55 2.29
CA GLU A 363 -39.51 -23.77 1.56
C GLU A 363 -38.45 -24.59 2.32
N ARG A 364 -38.37 -24.43 3.66
CA ARG A 364 -37.44 -25.18 4.52
C ARG A 364 -38.17 -26.27 5.28
#